data_14aec1ddc8ef9adafe2c57a46140ab58
#
_entry.id   14aec1ddc8ef9adafe2c57a46140ab58
#
_cell.length_a   1.000
_cell.length_b   1.000
_cell.length_c   1.000
_cell.angle_alpha   90.00
_cell.angle_beta   90.00
_cell.angle_gamma   90.00
#
_symmetry.space_group_name_H-M   'P 1'
#
loop_
_entity.id
_entity.type
_entity.pdbx_description
1 polymer ?
#
loop_
_entity_poly.entity_id
_entity_poly.type
_entity_poly.pdbx_seq_one_letter_code
_entity_poly.pdbx_strand_id
1 'polypeptide(L)'
;MSFKKFQFKNYIAEALEELKFATPTEVQEKLIPIVLAGRDLVGESKTGSGKTHTFLLPIFQQLDETSDSVQAVITAPSRELATQIYQAARQITAHSDVEVRVVNYVGGTDKARQIEKLASNQPHIVIGTPGRIYDLVKSGDLAIHKAKTFVVDEADMTLDMGFLETVDKIAGSLPKDLQFMVFSATIPQKLQPFLKKYLSNPVMEKIKTKTVISDTIDNWLISTKGRDKNAQIYQLTQLMQPYLAMIFVNTKTRADELHAYLTAQGLKVAKIHGDIAPRERKRIMNQVKNLDFEYIVATDLAARGIDIEGVSHVINDAIPQDLSFFVHRVGRTGRNGLPGTAITLYQPSDDSDIRELEKLGIKFTPKMVKDGEFQDTYDRDRRANREKKQDKLDIEMIGLVKKKKKKVKPGYKKKIQWAVDEKRRKTKRAENRARGRAERKAKRQTF
;
A
#
# COMPACT_ATOMS: atom_id res chain seq x y z
N MET A 1 -0.50 -26.40 6.26
CA MET A 1 0.34 -26.93 7.37
C MET A 1 -0.09 -26.23 8.66
N SER A 2 0.06 -26.89 9.84
CA SER A 2 -0.38 -26.33 11.13
C SER A 2 0.78 -25.66 11.88
N PHE A 3 0.51 -24.69 12.76
CA PHE A 3 1.47 -24.11 13.69
C PHE A 3 2.10 -25.14 14.64
N LYS A 4 1.47 -26.31 14.85
CA LYS A 4 1.99 -27.41 15.70
C LYS A 4 3.42 -27.86 15.33
N LYS A 5 3.82 -27.67 14.04
CA LYS A 5 5.19 -28.00 13.59
C LYS A 5 6.29 -27.20 14.26
N PHE A 6 5.98 -26.03 14.80
CA PHE A 6 6.96 -25.15 15.46
C PHE A 6 7.18 -25.48 16.93
N GLN A 7 6.36 -26.36 17.52
CA GLN A 7 6.47 -26.81 18.93
C GLN A 7 6.58 -25.63 19.92
N PHE A 8 5.70 -24.64 19.77
CA PHE A 8 5.66 -23.50 20.67
C PHE A 8 5.28 -23.87 22.11
N LYS A 9 5.70 -23.03 23.08
CA LYS A 9 5.28 -23.13 24.48
C LYS A 9 3.73 -23.15 24.58
N ASN A 10 3.19 -23.78 25.61
CA ASN A 10 1.74 -24.00 25.76
C ASN A 10 0.93 -22.70 25.64
N TYR A 11 1.33 -21.65 26.37
CA TYR A 11 0.60 -20.38 26.32
C TYR A 11 0.57 -19.72 24.92
N ILE A 12 1.60 -19.95 24.08
CA ILE A 12 1.63 -19.48 22.70
C ILE A 12 0.65 -20.31 21.85
N ALA A 13 0.60 -21.62 22.07
CA ALA A 13 -0.33 -22.49 21.36
C ALA A 13 -1.80 -22.17 21.70
N GLU A 14 -2.11 -21.93 22.96
CA GLU A 14 -3.43 -21.50 23.43
C GLU A 14 -3.84 -20.14 22.84
N ALA A 15 -2.92 -19.18 22.81
CA ALA A 15 -3.16 -17.88 22.16
C ALA A 15 -3.47 -18.03 20.68
N LEU A 16 -2.77 -18.91 19.96
CA LEU A 16 -3.03 -19.18 18.54
C LEU A 16 -4.41 -19.82 18.31
N GLU A 17 -4.87 -20.67 19.22
CA GLU A 17 -6.22 -21.28 19.17
C GLU A 17 -7.31 -20.23 19.41
N GLU A 18 -7.17 -19.37 20.43
CA GLU A 18 -8.12 -18.27 20.70
C GLU A 18 -8.19 -17.29 19.52
N LEU A 19 -7.04 -16.94 18.93
CA LEU A 19 -6.94 -16.08 17.76
C LEU A 19 -7.45 -16.76 16.47
N LYS A 20 -7.83 -18.04 16.53
CA LYS A 20 -8.28 -18.86 15.38
C LYS A 20 -7.25 -18.92 14.25
N PHE A 21 -5.97 -18.93 14.60
CA PHE A 21 -4.88 -19.07 13.64
C PHE A 21 -4.65 -20.56 13.34
N ALA A 22 -5.43 -21.10 12.40
CA ALA A 22 -5.38 -22.52 12.06
C ALA A 22 -4.08 -22.91 11.31
N THR A 23 -3.66 -22.06 10.38
CA THR A 23 -2.50 -22.31 9.50
C THR A 23 -1.61 -21.08 9.41
N PRO A 24 -0.27 -21.27 9.40
CA PRO A 24 0.65 -20.17 9.16
C PRO A 24 0.50 -19.59 7.75
N THR A 25 0.64 -18.29 7.62
CA THR A 25 0.77 -17.63 6.32
C THR A 25 2.09 -18.02 5.65
N GLU A 26 2.24 -17.79 4.35
CA GLU A 26 3.49 -18.06 3.63
C GLU A 26 4.71 -17.37 4.27
N VAL A 27 4.53 -16.11 4.71
CA VAL A 27 5.56 -15.35 5.43
C VAL A 27 5.95 -16.06 6.73
N GLN A 28 4.98 -16.45 7.54
CA GLN A 28 5.20 -17.16 8.80
C GLN A 28 5.85 -18.52 8.58
N GLU A 29 5.40 -19.25 7.57
CA GLU A 29 5.91 -20.58 7.25
C GLU A 29 7.39 -20.56 6.89
N LYS A 30 7.83 -19.56 6.11
CA LYS A 30 9.20 -19.41 5.66
C LYS A 30 10.11 -18.78 6.72
N LEU A 31 9.64 -17.77 7.43
CA LEU A 31 10.50 -16.94 8.26
C LEU A 31 10.57 -17.39 9.73
N ILE A 32 9.52 -17.98 10.31
CA ILE A 32 9.55 -18.45 11.71
C ILE A 32 10.72 -19.39 11.97
N PRO A 33 11.03 -20.41 11.12
CA PRO A 33 12.18 -21.28 11.34
C PRO A 33 13.52 -20.54 11.36
N ILE A 34 13.66 -19.51 10.52
CA ILE A 34 14.88 -18.69 10.42
C ILE A 34 15.07 -17.88 11.71
N VAL A 35 13.97 -17.28 12.21
CA VAL A 35 13.99 -16.52 13.46
C VAL A 35 14.27 -17.42 14.65
N LEU A 36 13.65 -18.61 14.74
CA LEU A 36 13.91 -19.59 15.79
C LEU A 36 15.35 -20.11 15.79
N ALA A 37 16.00 -20.13 14.63
CA ALA A 37 17.42 -20.50 14.50
C ALA A 37 18.38 -19.36 14.89
N GLY A 38 17.88 -18.21 15.39
CA GLY A 38 18.70 -17.09 15.84
C GLY A 38 19.41 -16.32 14.73
N ARG A 39 19.01 -16.49 13.46
CA ARG A 39 19.66 -15.83 12.32
C ARG A 39 19.12 -14.43 12.07
N ASP A 40 20.01 -13.54 11.64
CA ASP A 40 19.60 -12.23 11.12
C ASP A 40 18.72 -12.38 9.88
N LEU A 41 17.71 -11.50 9.79
CA LEU A 41 16.69 -11.60 8.76
C LEU A 41 16.31 -10.25 8.17
N VAL A 42 16.19 -10.19 6.85
CA VAL A 42 15.46 -9.14 6.14
C VAL A 42 14.27 -9.77 5.42
N GLY A 43 13.08 -9.53 5.94
CA GLY A 43 11.83 -10.04 5.39
C GLY A 43 11.12 -8.96 4.55
N GLU A 44 11.14 -9.10 3.22
CA GLU A 44 10.39 -8.23 2.31
C GLU A 44 9.04 -8.87 1.99
N SER A 45 7.96 -8.29 2.50
CA SER A 45 6.60 -8.76 2.24
C SER A 45 5.58 -7.65 2.42
N LYS A 46 4.46 -7.74 1.70
CA LYS A 46 3.38 -6.74 1.78
C LYS A 46 2.77 -6.61 3.18
N THR A 47 2.13 -5.47 3.43
CA THR A 47 1.35 -5.24 4.66
C THR A 47 0.19 -6.25 4.75
N GLY A 48 -0.13 -6.72 5.97
CA GLY A 48 -1.20 -7.71 6.18
C GLY A 48 -0.82 -9.16 5.87
N SER A 49 0.46 -9.45 5.59
CA SER A 49 0.95 -10.82 5.31
C SER A 49 1.20 -11.66 6.56
N GLY A 50 1.04 -11.10 7.77
CA GLY A 50 1.29 -11.79 9.04
C GLY A 50 2.68 -11.55 9.64
N LYS A 51 3.43 -10.51 9.21
CA LYS A 51 4.77 -10.16 9.70
C LYS A 51 4.84 -10.06 11.23
N THR A 52 3.86 -9.44 11.85
CA THR A 52 3.87 -9.20 13.31
C THR A 52 4.01 -10.49 14.11
N HIS A 53 3.21 -11.49 13.80
CA HIS A 53 3.31 -12.80 14.48
C HIS A 53 4.53 -13.59 14.03
N THR A 54 5.12 -13.30 12.88
CA THR A 54 6.36 -13.93 12.41
C THR A 54 7.54 -13.65 13.34
N PHE A 55 7.63 -12.44 13.92
CA PHE A 55 8.66 -12.14 14.90
C PHE A 55 8.20 -12.32 16.36
N LEU A 56 6.94 -12.02 16.69
CA LEU A 56 6.47 -12.13 18.07
C LEU A 56 6.50 -13.58 18.57
N LEU A 57 5.97 -14.54 17.81
CA LEU A 57 5.90 -15.94 18.24
C LEU A 57 7.29 -16.52 18.61
N PRO A 58 8.34 -16.37 17.76
CA PRO A 58 9.68 -16.80 18.13
C PRO A 58 10.30 -16.03 19.31
N ILE A 59 10.06 -14.71 19.42
CA ILE A 59 10.54 -13.91 20.56
C ILE A 59 9.96 -14.48 21.87
N PHE A 60 8.67 -14.74 21.93
CA PHE A 60 8.04 -15.36 23.12
C PHE A 60 8.53 -16.79 23.36
N GLN A 61 8.78 -17.57 22.31
CA GLN A 61 9.33 -18.92 22.43
C GLN A 61 10.71 -18.91 23.08
N GLN A 62 11.54 -17.92 22.79
CA GLN A 62 12.93 -17.81 23.28
C GLN A 62 13.05 -16.98 24.56
N LEU A 63 11.93 -16.40 25.04
CA LEU A 63 11.91 -15.54 26.21
C LEU A 63 12.26 -16.34 27.46
N ASP A 64 13.09 -15.76 28.32
CA ASP A 64 13.33 -16.19 29.69
C ASP A 64 12.46 -15.31 30.60
N GLU A 65 11.36 -15.83 31.05
CA GLU A 65 10.37 -15.15 31.89
C GLU A 65 10.89 -14.83 33.29
N THR A 66 12.00 -15.50 33.72
CA THR A 66 12.60 -15.30 35.05
C THR A 66 13.61 -14.14 35.07
N SER A 67 14.03 -13.66 33.93
CA SER A 67 15.00 -12.57 33.81
C SER A 67 14.37 -11.20 34.08
N ASP A 68 15.09 -10.34 34.80
CA ASP A 68 14.69 -8.95 35.07
C ASP A 68 15.30 -7.96 34.06
N SER A 69 15.58 -8.39 32.84
CA SER A 69 16.21 -7.56 31.82
C SER A 69 15.39 -7.46 30.55
N VAL A 70 15.64 -6.40 29.78
CA VAL A 70 15.09 -6.28 28.43
C VAL A 70 15.75 -7.32 27.51
N GLN A 71 14.93 -8.18 26.90
CA GLN A 71 15.40 -9.26 26.01
C GLN A 71 15.08 -8.99 24.55
N ALA A 72 14.02 -8.25 24.26
CA ALA A 72 13.69 -7.84 22.90
C ALA A 72 13.28 -6.38 22.81
N VAL A 73 13.75 -5.70 21.77
CA VAL A 73 13.37 -4.32 21.41
C VAL A 73 12.74 -4.33 20.03
N ILE A 74 11.55 -3.76 19.89
CA ILE A 74 10.78 -3.69 18.66
C ILE A 74 10.46 -2.23 18.37
N THR A 75 10.95 -1.73 17.24
CA THR A 75 10.65 -0.38 16.77
C THR A 75 9.62 -0.40 15.66
N ALA A 76 8.66 0.52 15.75
CA ALA A 76 7.67 0.78 14.73
C ALA A 76 7.61 2.30 14.44
N PRO A 77 7.46 2.73 13.18
CA PRO A 77 7.54 4.14 12.80
C PRO A 77 6.38 4.99 13.31
N SER A 78 5.24 4.40 13.63
CA SER A 78 4.07 5.12 14.13
C SER A 78 3.62 4.59 15.49
N ARG A 79 2.93 5.47 16.25
CA ARG A 79 2.35 5.13 17.56
C ARG A 79 1.28 4.07 17.46
N GLU A 80 0.51 4.17 16.39
CA GLU A 80 -0.58 3.26 16.08
C GLU A 80 -0.05 1.85 15.81
N LEU A 81 0.96 1.73 14.96
CA LEU A 81 1.59 0.42 14.68
C LEU A 81 2.26 -0.17 15.92
N ALA A 82 3.00 0.65 16.70
CA ALA A 82 3.57 0.21 17.96
C ALA A 82 2.49 -0.29 18.93
N THR A 83 1.32 0.38 18.97
CA THR A 83 0.19 -0.04 19.81
C THR A 83 -0.44 -1.34 19.31
N GLN A 84 -0.52 -1.56 18.00
CA GLN A 84 -1.02 -2.81 17.41
C GLN A 84 -0.10 -4.00 17.74
N ILE A 85 1.23 -3.80 17.56
CA ILE A 85 2.21 -4.82 17.93
C ILE A 85 2.11 -5.13 19.43
N TYR A 86 1.96 -4.10 20.27
CA TYR A 86 1.76 -4.27 21.71
C TYR A 86 0.48 -5.05 22.03
N GLN A 87 -0.63 -4.74 21.36
CA GLN A 87 -1.88 -5.48 21.56
C GLN A 87 -1.74 -6.95 21.15
N ALA A 88 -1.13 -7.23 20.00
CA ALA A 88 -0.85 -8.60 19.55
C ALA A 88 0.06 -9.35 20.56
N ALA A 89 1.08 -8.68 21.11
CA ALA A 89 1.93 -9.24 22.14
C ALA A 89 1.12 -9.52 23.42
N ARG A 90 0.23 -8.63 23.83
CA ARG A 90 -0.65 -8.81 25.00
C ARG A 90 -1.63 -9.98 24.84
N GLN A 91 -2.14 -10.22 23.65
CA GLN A 91 -3.00 -11.36 23.35
C GLN A 91 -2.25 -12.68 23.58
N ILE A 92 -0.97 -12.74 23.20
CA ILE A 92 -0.13 -13.93 23.43
C ILE A 92 0.14 -14.11 24.93
N THR A 93 0.51 -13.03 25.64
CA THR A 93 0.85 -13.11 27.08
C THR A 93 -0.34 -13.32 28.00
N ALA A 94 -1.57 -13.15 27.52
CA ALA A 94 -2.78 -13.36 28.32
C ALA A 94 -2.94 -14.83 28.78
N HIS A 95 -2.31 -15.77 28.08
CA HIS A 95 -2.33 -17.20 28.41
C HIS A 95 -1.10 -17.65 29.19
N SER A 96 -0.19 -16.75 29.55
CA SER A 96 1.01 -17.11 30.29
C SER A 96 0.73 -17.21 31.80
N ASP A 97 1.13 -18.31 32.42
CA ASP A 97 1.03 -18.55 33.88
C ASP A 97 2.01 -17.64 34.68
N VAL A 98 3.03 -17.10 34.01
CA VAL A 98 4.02 -16.22 34.62
C VAL A 98 3.89 -14.80 34.04
N GLU A 99 4.27 -13.80 34.82
CA GLU A 99 4.19 -12.40 34.37
C GLU A 99 5.22 -12.14 33.26
N VAL A 100 4.74 -11.90 32.04
CA VAL A 100 5.55 -11.43 30.93
C VAL A 100 5.35 -9.92 30.75
N ARG A 101 6.37 -9.15 31.11
CA ARG A 101 6.32 -7.67 31.09
C ARG A 101 6.59 -7.14 29.69
N VAL A 102 5.52 -6.77 28.97
CA VAL A 102 5.57 -6.11 27.67
C VAL A 102 5.14 -4.67 27.85
N VAL A 103 5.91 -3.72 27.34
CA VAL A 103 5.61 -2.29 27.47
C VAL A 103 5.65 -1.56 26.12
N ASN A 104 4.71 -0.61 25.93
CA ASN A 104 4.63 0.23 24.75
C ASN A 104 5.12 1.64 25.05
N TYR A 105 6.26 2.04 24.47
CA TYR A 105 6.85 3.36 24.61
C TYR A 105 6.60 4.22 23.36
N VAL A 106 5.57 5.07 23.43
CA VAL A 106 5.20 5.97 22.33
C VAL A 106 5.16 7.43 22.80
N GLY A 107 5.42 8.35 21.89
CA GLY A 107 5.32 9.78 22.17
C GLY A 107 3.88 10.21 22.47
N GLY A 108 3.73 11.34 23.20
CA GLY A 108 2.40 11.86 23.59
C GLY A 108 1.76 11.17 24.79
N THR A 109 2.47 10.26 25.43
CA THR A 109 2.14 9.70 26.75
C THR A 109 3.01 10.33 27.83
N ASP A 110 2.59 10.22 29.09
CA ASP A 110 3.33 10.76 30.23
C ASP A 110 4.69 10.07 30.40
N LYS A 111 5.77 10.83 30.12
CA LYS A 111 7.14 10.34 30.22
C LYS A 111 7.57 10.09 31.67
N ALA A 112 7.18 10.97 32.61
CA ALA A 112 7.58 10.83 33.98
C ALA A 112 7.03 9.53 34.60
N ARG A 113 5.78 9.22 34.32
CA ARG A 113 5.16 7.98 34.77
C ARG A 113 5.80 6.71 34.13
N GLN A 114 6.31 6.84 32.90
CA GLN A 114 7.04 5.74 32.27
C GLN A 114 8.39 5.49 32.95
N ILE A 115 9.10 6.58 33.28
CA ILE A 115 10.39 6.52 34.00
C ILE A 115 10.20 5.92 35.40
N GLU A 116 9.19 6.37 36.15
CA GLU A 116 8.86 5.85 37.47
C GLU A 116 8.67 4.33 37.46
N LYS A 117 7.93 3.80 36.46
CA LYS A 117 7.75 2.37 36.29
C LYS A 117 9.03 1.63 35.94
N LEU A 118 9.89 2.22 35.11
CA LEU A 118 11.18 1.65 34.73
C LEU A 118 12.17 1.56 35.89
N ALA A 119 12.11 2.53 36.81
CA ALA A 119 12.93 2.50 38.01
C ALA A 119 12.58 1.32 38.95
N SER A 120 11.33 0.89 38.94
CA SER A 120 10.87 -0.26 39.74
C SER A 120 11.16 -1.60 39.09
N ASN A 121 11.00 -1.70 37.76
CA ASN A 121 11.15 -2.97 37.04
C ASN A 121 11.36 -2.77 35.53
N GLN A 122 12.38 -3.41 34.95
CA GLN A 122 12.62 -3.39 33.53
C GLN A 122 11.66 -4.34 32.79
N PRO A 123 11.14 -4.00 31.62
CA PRO A 123 10.30 -4.90 30.84
C PRO A 123 11.15 -6.01 30.18
N HIS A 124 10.51 -7.15 29.88
CA HIS A 124 11.13 -8.19 29.05
C HIS A 124 11.15 -7.80 27.57
N ILE A 125 10.05 -7.19 27.10
CA ILE A 125 9.89 -6.78 25.71
C ILE A 125 9.49 -5.31 25.66
N VAL A 126 10.28 -4.56 24.90
CA VAL A 126 10.05 -3.14 24.59
C VAL A 126 9.49 -3.00 23.18
N ILE A 127 8.33 -2.38 23.08
CA ILE A 127 7.72 -2.03 21.79
C ILE A 127 7.54 -0.50 21.80
N GLY A 128 7.83 0.17 20.69
CA GLY A 128 7.59 1.61 20.67
C GLY A 128 8.06 2.34 19.43
N THR A 129 7.89 3.65 19.46
CA THR A 129 8.42 4.53 18.41
C THR A 129 9.88 4.88 18.65
N PRO A 130 10.72 4.99 17.59
CA PRO A 130 12.16 5.21 17.75
C PRO A 130 12.51 6.38 18.66
N GLY A 131 11.86 7.53 18.49
CA GLY A 131 12.15 8.73 19.31
C GLY A 131 11.94 8.50 20.80
N ARG A 132 10.83 7.84 21.22
CA ARG A 132 10.57 7.60 22.64
C ARG A 132 11.48 6.53 23.23
N ILE A 133 11.76 5.45 22.50
CA ILE A 133 12.71 4.43 22.97
C ILE A 133 14.08 5.06 23.15
N TYR A 134 14.58 5.81 22.15
CA TYR A 134 15.89 6.46 22.23
C TYR A 134 15.96 7.48 23.38
N ASP A 135 14.91 8.26 23.63
CA ASP A 135 14.83 9.20 24.76
C ASP A 135 15.04 8.50 26.12
N LEU A 136 14.42 7.32 26.30
CA LEU A 136 14.53 6.54 27.54
C LEU A 136 15.89 5.81 27.65
N VAL A 137 16.45 5.36 26.53
CA VAL A 137 17.80 4.77 26.49
C VAL A 137 18.86 5.82 26.78
N LYS A 138 18.75 7.00 26.13
CA LYS A 138 19.69 8.11 26.30
C LYS A 138 19.72 8.67 27.73
N SER A 139 18.57 8.71 28.42
CA SER A 139 18.50 9.12 29.84
C SER A 139 18.96 8.03 30.80
N GLY A 140 19.23 6.81 30.33
CA GLY A 140 19.65 5.69 31.17
C GLY A 140 18.50 4.98 31.92
N ASP A 141 17.25 5.41 31.70
CA ASP A 141 16.08 4.81 32.36
C ASP A 141 15.73 3.43 31.78
N LEU A 142 15.94 3.23 30.48
CA LEU A 142 15.69 1.97 29.79
C LEU A 142 17.00 1.24 29.45
N ALA A 143 17.22 0.09 30.10
CA ALA A 143 18.47 -0.68 30.00
C ALA A 143 18.37 -1.77 28.92
N ILE A 144 18.75 -1.45 27.68
CA ILE A 144 18.66 -2.39 26.52
C ILE A 144 19.95 -3.17 26.26
N HIS A 145 20.99 -2.98 27.03
CA HIS A 145 22.33 -3.58 26.82
C HIS A 145 22.40 -5.12 27.01
N LYS A 146 21.30 -5.75 27.44
CA LYS A 146 21.15 -7.20 27.56
C LYS A 146 20.15 -7.78 26.54
N ALA A 147 19.63 -6.97 25.64
CA ALA A 147 18.68 -7.45 24.64
C ALA A 147 19.33 -8.47 23.71
N LYS A 148 18.58 -9.53 23.43
CA LYS A 148 18.99 -10.63 22.53
C LYS A 148 18.43 -10.47 21.14
N THR A 149 17.40 -9.62 20.97
CA THR A 149 16.68 -9.44 19.71
C THR A 149 16.35 -7.99 19.48
N PHE A 150 16.58 -7.51 18.26
CA PHE A 150 16.13 -6.21 17.80
C PHE A 150 15.31 -6.34 16.52
N VAL A 151 14.13 -5.74 16.49
CA VAL A 151 13.22 -5.74 15.35
C VAL A 151 12.97 -4.31 14.87
N VAL A 152 13.15 -4.09 13.57
CA VAL A 152 12.72 -2.87 12.88
C VAL A 152 11.57 -3.26 11.97
N ASP A 153 10.34 -2.92 12.38
CA ASP A 153 9.14 -3.16 11.55
C ASP A 153 8.82 -1.94 10.69
N GLU A 154 8.32 -2.18 9.47
CA GLU A 154 8.05 -1.19 8.43
C GLU A 154 9.27 -0.26 8.21
N ALA A 155 10.42 -0.85 7.88
CA ALA A 155 11.70 -0.14 7.77
C ALA A 155 11.72 0.91 6.65
N ASP A 156 11.03 0.69 5.54
CA ASP A 156 10.83 1.70 4.49
C ASP A 156 10.09 2.92 5.03
N MET A 157 9.02 2.71 5.78
CA MET A 157 8.29 3.79 6.44
C MET A 157 9.14 4.51 7.51
N THR A 158 9.98 3.77 8.25
CA THR A 158 10.93 4.33 9.22
C THR A 158 11.91 5.28 8.54
N LEU A 159 12.40 4.90 7.34
CA LEU A 159 13.26 5.75 6.50
C LEU A 159 12.51 6.99 6.00
N ASP A 160 11.32 6.84 5.45
CA ASP A 160 10.51 7.93 4.89
C ASP A 160 10.11 8.98 5.93
N MET A 161 9.89 8.55 7.17
CA MET A 161 9.59 9.44 8.31
C MET A 161 10.82 10.09 8.92
N GLY A 162 12.03 9.81 8.41
CA GLY A 162 13.29 10.38 8.91
C GLY A 162 13.75 9.79 10.24
N PHE A 163 13.23 8.63 10.65
CA PHE A 163 13.60 8.00 11.93
C PHE A 163 14.81 7.07 11.83
N LEU A 164 15.37 6.86 10.63
CA LEU A 164 16.47 5.91 10.45
C LEU A 164 17.69 6.25 11.32
N GLU A 165 18.06 7.54 11.44
CA GLU A 165 19.15 7.98 12.34
C GLU A 165 18.86 7.67 13.82
N THR A 166 17.60 7.78 14.24
CA THR A 166 17.22 7.45 15.61
C THR A 166 17.28 5.95 15.86
N VAL A 167 16.85 5.16 14.89
CA VAL A 167 16.98 3.69 14.93
C VAL A 167 18.45 3.27 14.94
N ASP A 168 19.31 3.95 14.16
CA ASP A 168 20.76 3.74 14.16
C ASP A 168 21.37 3.98 15.57
N LYS A 169 20.94 5.02 16.28
CA LYS A 169 21.36 5.31 17.66
C LYS A 169 20.90 4.24 18.66
N ILE A 170 19.67 3.74 18.49
CA ILE A 170 19.18 2.61 19.32
C ILE A 170 20.01 1.37 19.06
N ALA A 171 20.19 1.01 17.77
CA ALA A 171 20.97 -0.16 17.38
C ALA A 171 22.42 -0.10 17.88
N GLY A 172 23.02 1.09 17.87
CA GLY A 172 24.37 1.33 18.43
C GLY A 172 24.46 1.19 19.95
N SER A 173 23.34 1.19 20.68
CA SER A 173 23.27 0.99 22.14
C SER A 173 22.96 -0.47 22.54
N LEU A 174 22.75 -1.35 21.58
CA LEU A 174 22.47 -2.77 21.77
C LEU A 174 23.75 -3.62 21.74
N PRO A 175 23.73 -4.86 22.27
CA PRO A 175 24.82 -5.80 22.10
C PRO A 175 25.16 -6.07 20.63
N LYS A 176 26.42 -6.44 20.35
CA LYS A 176 26.86 -6.73 18.98
C LYS A 176 26.41 -8.10 18.46
N ASP A 177 26.18 -9.03 19.35
CA ASP A 177 25.86 -10.43 19.09
C ASP A 177 24.35 -10.74 19.19
N LEU A 178 23.50 -9.69 19.11
CA LEU A 178 22.05 -9.87 19.11
C LEU A 178 21.54 -10.33 17.73
N GLN A 179 20.39 -10.97 17.70
CA GLN A 179 19.66 -11.23 16.47
C GLN A 179 18.98 -9.96 15.96
N PHE A 180 19.28 -9.57 14.72
CA PHE A 180 18.70 -8.38 14.09
C PHE A 180 17.69 -8.78 13.02
N MET A 181 16.46 -8.26 13.12
CA MET A 181 15.39 -8.51 12.16
C MET A 181 14.85 -7.22 11.57
N VAL A 182 14.73 -7.17 10.25
CA VAL A 182 14.14 -6.04 9.53
C VAL A 182 12.98 -6.55 8.69
N PHE A 183 11.81 -5.97 8.91
CA PHE A 183 10.61 -6.24 8.13
C PHE A 183 10.20 -4.99 7.37
N SER A 184 9.89 -5.14 6.08
CA SER A 184 9.52 -4.03 5.22
C SER A 184 8.66 -4.49 4.05
N ALA A 185 7.87 -3.60 3.48
CA ALA A 185 7.18 -3.86 2.22
C ALA A 185 8.13 -3.70 1.03
N THR A 186 9.10 -2.80 1.13
CA THR A 186 10.13 -2.54 0.12
C THR A 186 11.50 -2.35 0.77
N ILE A 187 12.59 -2.59 0.01
CA ILE A 187 13.97 -2.36 0.46
C ILE A 187 14.61 -1.28 -0.43
N PRO A 188 14.41 0.01 -0.13
CA PRO A 188 14.99 1.10 -0.90
C PRO A 188 16.53 1.10 -0.81
N GLN A 189 17.20 1.63 -1.83
CA GLN A 189 18.68 1.73 -1.83
C GLN A 189 19.23 2.50 -0.61
N LYS A 190 18.52 3.52 -0.15
CA LYS A 190 18.90 4.31 1.03
C LYS A 190 18.91 3.50 2.35
N LEU A 191 18.23 2.37 2.41
CA LEU A 191 18.22 1.47 3.57
C LEU A 191 19.45 0.54 3.58
N GLN A 192 20.06 0.27 2.43
CA GLN A 192 21.16 -0.67 2.29
C GLN A 192 22.37 -0.39 3.20
N PRO A 193 22.84 0.87 3.38
CA PRO A 193 23.94 1.15 4.30
C PRO A 193 23.65 0.75 5.75
N PHE A 194 22.42 1.00 6.22
CA PHE A 194 21.96 0.60 7.56
C PHE A 194 21.95 -0.93 7.71
N LEU A 195 21.38 -1.66 6.74
CA LEU A 195 21.37 -3.11 6.74
C LEU A 195 22.79 -3.70 6.81
N LYS A 196 23.71 -3.20 5.97
CA LYS A 196 25.10 -3.65 5.94
C LYS A 196 25.87 -3.35 7.23
N LYS A 197 25.48 -2.32 7.97
CA LYS A 197 26.15 -1.92 9.21
C LYS A 197 25.85 -2.88 10.37
N TYR A 198 24.63 -3.39 10.45
CA TYR A 198 24.15 -4.10 11.63
C TYR A 198 23.88 -5.59 11.41
N LEU A 199 23.54 -6.02 10.20
CA LEU A 199 23.22 -7.42 9.96
C LEU A 199 24.46 -8.20 9.50
N SER A 200 24.69 -9.35 10.13
CA SER A 200 25.79 -10.26 9.80
C SER A 200 25.25 -11.45 8.99
N ASN A 201 25.57 -11.49 7.70
CA ASN A 201 25.11 -12.54 6.77
C ASN A 201 23.61 -12.85 6.89
N PRO A 202 22.73 -11.83 6.76
CA PRO A 202 21.31 -12.00 6.95
C PRO A 202 20.69 -12.90 5.90
N VAL A 203 19.63 -13.62 6.29
CA VAL A 203 18.74 -14.22 5.31
C VAL A 203 17.90 -13.14 4.69
N MET A 204 18.03 -12.94 3.39
CA MET A 204 17.21 -12.01 2.61
C MET A 204 16.06 -12.80 1.99
N GLU A 205 14.88 -12.71 2.57
CA GLU A 205 13.71 -13.42 2.05
C GLU A 205 12.69 -12.44 1.48
N LYS A 206 12.49 -12.55 0.19
CA LYS A 206 11.46 -11.80 -0.51
C LYS A 206 10.28 -12.70 -0.82
N ILE A 207 9.18 -12.49 -0.10
CA ILE A 207 7.94 -13.23 -0.36
C ILE A 207 7.31 -12.67 -1.62
N LYS A 208 7.51 -13.39 -2.73
CA LYS A 208 6.96 -13.01 -4.03
C LYS A 208 5.46 -13.23 -4.03
N THR A 209 4.71 -12.16 -3.94
CA THR A 209 3.29 -12.19 -4.30
C THR A 209 3.14 -11.96 -5.80
N LYS A 210 2.23 -12.67 -6.46
CA LYS A 210 1.95 -12.50 -7.90
C LYS A 210 1.59 -11.06 -8.26
N THR A 211 1.04 -10.33 -7.30
CA THR A 211 0.62 -8.93 -7.45
C THR A 211 1.07 -8.14 -6.22
N VAL A 212 1.47 -6.91 -6.43
CA VAL A 212 1.87 -5.98 -5.35
C VAL A 212 0.67 -5.60 -4.46
N ILE A 213 -0.53 -5.67 -5.02
CA ILE A 213 -1.82 -5.42 -4.36
C ILE A 213 -2.60 -6.75 -4.31
N SER A 214 -3.53 -6.91 -3.37
CA SER A 214 -4.40 -8.08 -3.31
C SER A 214 -5.25 -8.21 -4.57
N ASP A 215 -5.40 -9.43 -5.09
CA ASP A 215 -6.27 -9.72 -6.25
C ASP A 215 -7.77 -9.51 -5.93
N THR A 216 -8.12 -9.36 -4.66
CA THR A 216 -9.49 -9.06 -4.20
C THR A 216 -9.85 -7.57 -4.32
N ILE A 217 -8.94 -6.73 -4.80
CA ILE A 217 -9.13 -5.29 -4.90
C ILE A 217 -9.36 -4.88 -6.35
N ASP A 218 -10.53 -4.34 -6.62
CA ASP A 218 -10.84 -3.67 -7.87
C ASP A 218 -10.23 -2.27 -7.92
N ASN A 219 -9.34 -2.01 -8.88
CA ASN A 219 -8.70 -0.71 -9.03
C ASN A 219 -9.33 0.06 -10.19
N TRP A 220 -10.05 1.12 -9.89
CA TRP A 220 -10.73 1.96 -10.88
C TRP A 220 -9.97 3.25 -11.14
N LEU A 221 -9.88 3.65 -12.41
CA LEU A 221 -9.37 4.96 -12.82
C LEU A 221 -10.53 5.84 -13.29
N ILE A 222 -10.67 7.01 -12.69
CA ILE A 222 -11.67 8.00 -13.08
C ILE A 222 -10.99 9.31 -13.47
N SER A 223 -11.14 9.73 -14.72
CA SER A 223 -10.57 10.98 -15.21
C SER A 223 -11.34 12.19 -14.64
N THR A 224 -10.59 13.16 -14.11
CA THR A 224 -11.17 14.41 -13.62
C THR A 224 -11.65 15.32 -14.77
N LYS A 225 -11.01 15.23 -15.94
CA LYS A 225 -11.33 16.05 -17.14
C LYS A 225 -11.45 17.55 -16.84
N GLY A 226 -10.67 18.06 -15.88
CA GLY A 226 -10.73 19.47 -15.45
C GLY A 226 -11.98 19.85 -14.62
N ARG A 227 -12.75 18.86 -14.15
CA ARG A 227 -13.88 19.11 -13.24
C ARG A 227 -13.37 19.42 -11.84
N ASP A 228 -14.20 20.08 -11.05
CA ASP A 228 -13.93 20.28 -9.62
C ASP A 228 -13.85 18.94 -8.90
N LYS A 229 -12.71 18.70 -8.25
CA LYS A 229 -12.43 17.45 -7.55
C LYS A 229 -13.33 17.25 -6.33
N ASN A 230 -13.69 18.32 -5.61
CA ASN A 230 -14.57 18.22 -4.44
C ASN A 230 -15.94 17.70 -4.85
N ALA A 231 -16.51 18.31 -5.90
CA ALA A 231 -17.78 17.87 -6.45
C ALA A 231 -17.72 16.44 -7.00
N GLN A 232 -16.60 16.05 -7.64
CA GLN A 232 -16.43 14.68 -8.10
C GLN A 232 -16.37 13.67 -6.94
N ILE A 233 -15.57 13.95 -5.91
CA ILE A 233 -15.50 13.07 -4.74
C ILE A 233 -16.86 12.98 -4.06
N TYR A 234 -17.55 14.08 -3.87
CA TYR A 234 -18.91 14.07 -3.33
C TYR A 234 -19.86 13.23 -4.21
N GLN A 235 -19.80 13.36 -5.52
CA GLN A 235 -20.57 12.52 -6.44
C GLN A 235 -20.24 11.03 -6.26
N LEU A 236 -18.98 10.67 -6.06
CA LEU A 236 -18.60 9.29 -5.77
C LEU A 236 -19.21 8.79 -4.45
N THR A 237 -19.21 9.62 -3.40
CA THR A 237 -19.77 9.23 -2.10
C THR A 237 -21.28 8.98 -2.18
N GLN A 238 -22.00 9.64 -3.07
CA GLN A 238 -23.44 9.42 -3.28
C GLN A 238 -23.75 8.10 -4.01
N LEU A 239 -22.78 7.58 -4.78
CA LEU A 239 -22.94 6.35 -5.57
C LEU A 239 -22.43 5.10 -4.85
N MET A 240 -21.66 5.29 -3.79
CA MET A 240 -21.09 4.20 -3.00
C MET A 240 -21.89 4.05 -1.69
N GLN A 241 -21.91 2.83 -1.19
CA GLN A 241 -22.42 2.53 0.16
C GLN A 241 -21.30 1.84 0.95
N PRO A 242 -20.26 2.58 1.36
CA PRO A 242 -19.16 1.99 2.08
C PRO A 242 -19.54 1.67 3.51
N TYR A 243 -18.98 0.60 4.07
CA TYR A 243 -18.92 0.47 5.53
C TYR A 243 -18.03 1.56 6.11
N LEU A 244 -16.87 1.77 5.48
CA LEU A 244 -15.94 2.84 5.75
C LEU A 244 -15.11 3.09 4.49
N ALA A 245 -14.99 4.35 4.08
CA ALA A 245 -14.14 4.76 2.96
C ALA A 245 -13.00 5.65 3.43
N MET A 246 -11.78 5.35 2.95
CA MET A 246 -10.61 6.22 3.15
C MET A 246 -10.35 7.05 1.91
N ILE A 247 -10.28 8.38 2.07
CA ILE A 247 -9.98 9.33 0.99
C ILE A 247 -8.57 9.87 1.22
N PHE A 248 -7.65 9.48 0.37
CA PHE A 248 -6.26 9.91 0.45
C PHE A 248 -5.99 11.18 -0.33
N VAL A 249 -5.33 12.12 0.31
CA VAL A 249 -4.89 13.40 -0.26
C VAL A 249 -3.40 13.60 -0.05
N ASN A 250 -2.75 14.37 -0.94
CA ASN A 250 -1.29 14.54 -0.90
C ASN A 250 -0.82 15.58 0.12
N THR A 251 -1.67 16.52 0.56
CA THR A 251 -1.30 17.62 1.46
C THR A 251 -2.29 17.80 2.60
N LYS A 252 -1.81 18.37 3.72
CA LYS A 252 -2.65 18.70 4.88
C LYS A 252 -3.72 19.74 4.52
N THR A 253 -3.34 20.79 3.80
CA THR A 253 -4.26 21.82 3.31
C THR A 253 -5.39 21.20 2.48
N ARG A 254 -5.05 20.26 1.59
CA ARG A 254 -6.05 19.55 0.79
C ARG A 254 -6.96 18.68 1.66
N ALA A 255 -6.43 18.10 2.75
CA ALA A 255 -7.25 17.36 3.71
C ALA A 255 -8.26 18.28 4.43
N ASP A 256 -7.83 19.47 4.82
CA ASP A 256 -8.69 20.46 5.47
C ASP A 256 -9.81 20.94 4.55
N GLU A 257 -9.46 21.29 3.31
CA GLU A 257 -10.41 21.75 2.29
C GLU A 257 -11.48 20.69 1.97
N LEU A 258 -11.05 19.46 1.69
CA LEU A 258 -11.96 18.37 1.33
C LEU A 258 -12.85 17.98 2.50
N HIS A 259 -12.28 17.89 3.71
CA HIS A 259 -13.04 17.64 4.92
C HIS A 259 -14.12 18.69 5.15
N ALA A 260 -13.78 19.98 5.07
CA ALA A 260 -14.74 21.07 5.23
C ALA A 260 -15.86 21.00 4.18
N TYR A 261 -15.48 20.75 2.93
CA TYR A 261 -16.45 20.62 1.84
C TYR A 261 -17.43 19.46 2.07
N LEU A 262 -16.93 18.26 2.34
CA LEU A 262 -17.76 17.07 2.53
C LEU A 262 -18.66 17.18 3.78
N THR A 263 -18.14 17.78 4.86
CA THR A 263 -18.92 18.06 6.07
C THR A 263 -20.05 19.04 5.79
N ALA A 264 -19.80 20.10 5.00
CA ALA A 264 -20.83 21.05 4.57
C ALA A 264 -21.92 20.40 3.72
N GLN A 265 -21.62 19.28 3.04
CA GLN A 265 -22.59 18.48 2.32
C GLN A 265 -23.36 17.49 3.23
N GLY A 266 -23.13 17.51 4.54
CA GLY A 266 -23.83 16.69 5.53
C GLY A 266 -23.25 15.29 5.74
N LEU A 267 -22.06 14.99 5.19
CA LEU A 267 -21.42 13.68 5.40
C LEU A 267 -20.71 13.60 6.76
N LYS A 268 -20.74 12.41 7.37
CA LYS A 268 -19.97 12.11 8.59
C LYS A 268 -18.52 11.76 8.21
N VAL A 269 -17.66 12.76 8.26
CA VAL A 269 -16.26 12.68 7.82
C VAL A 269 -15.29 12.91 8.95
N ALA A 270 -14.36 11.99 9.16
CA ALA A 270 -13.19 12.18 10.00
C ALA A 270 -12.02 12.75 9.18
N LYS A 271 -11.10 13.47 9.83
CA LYS A 271 -9.89 13.98 9.22
C LYS A 271 -8.67 13.52 10.00
N ILE A 272 -7.63 13.04 9.31
CA ILE A 272 -6.39 12.56 9.91
C ILE A 272 -5.18 13.07 9.12
N HIS A 273 -4.41 14.00 9.71
CA HIS A 273 -3.12 14.48 9.16
C HIS A 273 -2.13 14.79 10.30
N GLY A 274 -0.89 15.16 9.94
CA GLY A 274 0.22 15.28 10.88
C GLY A 274 0.06 16.32 11.98
N ASP A 275 -0.76 17.37 11.77
CA ASP A 275 -0.92 18.47 12.73
C ASP A 275 -2.01 18.20 13.78
N ILE A 276 -2.72 17.08 13.70
CA ILE A 276 -3.73 16.71 14.68
C ILE A 276 -3.04 16.29 15.99
N ALA A 277 -3.43 16.94 17.09
CA ALA A 277 -2.89 16.66 18.41
C ALA A 277 -3.07 15.18 18.81
N PRO A 278 -2.13 14.55 19.53
CA PRO A 278 -2.18 13.12 19.86
C PRO A 278 -3.46 12.68 20.58
N ARG A 279 -3.98 13.49 21.49
CA ARG A 279 -5.25 13.19 22.19
C ARG A 279 -6.45 13.21 21.24
N GLU A 280 -6.51 14.22 20.39
CA GLU A 280 -7.55 14.35 19.36
C GLU A 280 -7.51 13.18 18.39
N ARG A 281 -6.32 12.85 17.90
CA ARG A 281 -6.11 11.70 17.00
C ARG A 281 -6.59 10.39 17.63
N LYS A 282 -6.27 10.15 18.92
CA LYS A 282 -6.77 8.98 19.65
C LYS A 282 -8.29 8.97 19.74
N ARG A 283 -8.92 10.14 19.99
CA ARG A 283 -10.37 10.29 20.03
C ARG A 283 -11.00 9.93 18.68
N ILE A 284 -10.49 10.53 17.59
CA ILE A 284 -10.95 10.26 16.22
C ILE A 284 -10.82 8.77 15.91
N MET A 285 -9.68 8.15 16.24
CA MET A 285 -9.47 6.71 15.99
C MET A 285 -10.46 5.82 16.75
N ASN A 286 -10.81 6.17 17.99
CA ASN A 286 -11.85 5.44 18.73
C ASN A 286 -13.23 5.61 18.07
N GLN A 287 -13.58 6.82 17.65
CA GLN A 287 -14.83 7.10 16.95
C GLN A 287 -14.91 6.36 15.60
N VAL A 288 -13.80 6.28 14.85
CA VAL A 288 -13.71 5.49 13.61
C VAL A 288 -13.96 4.00 13.89
N LYS A 289 -13.36 3.45 14.96
CA LYS A 289 -13.59 2.05 15.37
C LYS A 289 -15.06 1.78 15.77
N ASN A 290 -15.71 2.77 16.34
CA ASN A 290 -17.12 2.71 16.70
C ASN A 290 -18.08 2.94 15.52
N LEU A 291 -17.52 3.18 14.30
CA LEU A 291 -18.29 3.49 13.08
C LEU A 291 -19.10 4.80 13.17
N ASP A 292 -18.61 5.78 13.98
CA ASP A 292 -19.23 7.12 14.06
C ASP A 292 -19.05 7.91 12.74
N PHE A 293 -18.09 7.52 11.92
CA PHE A 293 -17.77 8.10 10.61
C PHE A 293 -17.89 7.08 9.49
N GLU A 294 -18.38 7.52 8.35
CA GLU A 294 -18.44 6.72 7.11
C GLU A 294 -17.23 6.98 6.21
N TYR A 295 -16.62 8.16 6.35
CA TYR A 295 -15.51 8.63 5.53
C TYR A 295 -14.37 9.14 6.38
N ILE A 296 -13.13 8.88 5.94
CA ILE A 296 -11.92 9.42 6.55
C ILE A 296 -11.10 10.09 5.47
N VAL A 297 -10.85 11.39 5.59
CA VAL A 297 -9.88 12.11 4.77
C VAL A 297 -8.53 12.07 5.45
N ALA A 298 -7.51 11.51 4.78
CA ALA A 298 -6.20 11.30 5.38
C ALA A 298 -5.05 11.63 4.42
N THR A 299 -3.93 12.11 4.99
CA THR A 299 -2.65 12.17 4.29
C THR A 299 -1.90 10.85 4.46
N ASP A 300 -1.01 10.50 3.52
CA ASP A 300 -0.24 9.26 3.54
C ASP A 300 0.46 9.01 4.86
N LEU A 301 1.24 9.97 5.31
CA LEU A 301 2.04 9.86 6.53
C LEU A 301 1.18 9.61 7.77
N ALA A 302 -0.01 10.20 7.79
CA ALA A 302 -0.93 10.09 8.91
C ALA A 302 -1.74 8.78 8.89
N ALA A 303 -2.01 8.24 7.72
CA ALA A 303 -2.75 6.98 7.57
C ALA A 303 -1.86 5.73 7.64
N ARG A 304 -0.54 5.89 7.54
CA ARG A 304 0.41 4.77 7.67
C ARG A 304 0.40 4.22 9.10
N GLY A 305 0.51 2.91 9.19
CA GLY A 305 0.50 2.21 10.48
C GLY A 305 -0.84 2.23 11.22
N ILE A 306 -1.90 2.81 10.63
CA ILE A 306 -3.24 2.72 11.19
C ILE A 306 -3.89 1.45 10.64
N ASP A 307 -4.23 0.54 11.53
CA ASP A 307 -5.10 -0.59 11.20
C ASP A 307 -6.53 -0.20 11.48
N ILE A 308 -7.26 0.05 10.40
CA ILE A 308 -8.69 0.30 10.45
C ILE A 308 -9.34 -0.90 9.75
N GLU A 309 -10.04 -1.68 10.53
CA GLU A 309 -10.86 -2.77 9.99
C GLU A 309 -12.09 -2.22 9.27
N GLY A 310 -12.61 -2.96 8.31
CA GLY A 310 -13.84 -2.62 7.61
C GLY A 310 -13.72 -1.53 6.54
N VAL A 311 -12.50 -1.14 6.14
CA VAL A 311 -12.33 -0.24 4.99
C VAL A 311 -12.70 -0.98 3.72
N SER A 312 -13.88 -0.68 3.19
CA SER A 312 -14.39 -1.27 1.95
C SER A 312 -13.93 -0.51 0.70
N HIS A 313 -13.72 0.80 0.83
CA HIS A 313 -13.35 1.67 -0.28
C HIS A 313 -12.15 2.55 0.03
N VAL A 314 -11.27 2.70 -0.95
CA VAL A 314 -10.18 3.68 -0.95
C VAL A 314 -10.39 4.63 -2.11
N ILE A 315 -10.34 5.94 -1.86
CA ILE A 315 -10.38 6.97 -2.90
C ILE A 315 -9.06 7.72 -2.87
N ASN A 316 -8.32 7.72 -3.96
CA ASN A 316 -7.16 8.58 -4.16
C ASN A 316 -7.61 9.88 -4.85
N ASP A 317 -7.63 11.00 -4.14
CA ASP A 317 -7.89 12.35 -4.71
C ASP A 317 -6.87 12.71 -5.81
N ALA A 318 -5.66 12.18 -5.64
CA ALA A 318 -4.57 12.24 -6.61
C ALA A 318 -3.61 11.07 -6.42
N ILE A 319 -2.85 10.75 -7.45
CA ILE A 319 -1.72 9.81 -7.34
C ILE A 319 -0.69 10.39 -6.36
N PRO A 320 -0.12 9.60 -5.44
CA PRO A 320 0.91 10.08 -4.53
C PRO A 320 2.18 10.46 -5.29
N GLN A 321 2.95 11.44 -4.78
CA GLN A 321 4.23 11.84 -5.36
C GLN A 321 5.25 10.70 -5.36
N ASP A 322 5.29 9.92 -4.29
CA ASP A 322 6.05 8.68 -4.23
C ASP A 322 5.09 7.50 -4.46
N LEU A 323 5.30 6.79 -5.56
CA LEU A 323 4.41 5.71 -6.00
C LEU A 323 4.39 4.50 -5.05
N SER A 324 5.39 4.36 -4.17
CA SER A 324 5.38 3.34 -3.12
C SER A 324 4.18 3.50 -2.17
N PHE A 325 3.75 4.74 -1.94
CA PHE A 325 2.56 5.04 -1.11
C PHE A 325 1.25 4.54 -1.74
N PHE A 326 1.19 4.44 -3.06
CA PHE A 326 -0.01 3.95 -3.74
C PHE A 326 -0.41 2.56 -3.26
N VAL A 327 0.56 1.66 -3.15
CA VAL A 327 0.34 0.29 -2.66
C VAL A 327 -0.15 0.30 -1.21
N HIS A 328 0.44 1.15 -0.36
CA HIS A 328 0.04 1.29 1.03
C HIS A 328 -1.35 1.90 1.20
N ARG A 329 -1.76 2.83 0.33
CA ARG A 329 -3.12 3.39 0.29
C ARG A 329 -4.14 2.33 -0.07
N VAL A 330 -3.94 1.69 -1.21
CA VAL A 330 -4.85 0.67 -1.74
C VAL A 330 -4.93 -0.55 -0.82
N GLY A 331 -3.82 -0.94 -0.20
CA GLY A 331 -3.77 -2.02 0.80
C GLY A 331 -4.50 -1.73 2.12
N ARG A 332 -5.22 -0.60 2.25
CA ARG A 332 -6.15 -0.37 3.36
C ARG A 332 -7.46 -1.14 3.18
N THR A 333 -7.86 -1.42 1.96
CA THR A 333 -9.01 -2.27 1.64
C THR A 333 -8.58 -3.66 1.19
N GLY A 334 -9.51 -4.56 0.97
CA GLY A 334 -9.24 -5.94 0.49
C GLY A 334 -8.43 -6.79 1.46
N ARG A 335 -8.57 -6.57 2.78
CA ARG A 335 -7.88 -7.32 3.83
C ARG A 335 -8.64 -8.58 4.21
N ASN A 336 -7.91 -9.56 4.74
CA ASN A 336 -8.48 -10.83 5.22
C ASN A 336 -9.30 -11.59 4.15
N GLY A 337 -8.94 -11.41 2.86
CA GLY A 337 -9.65 -12.03 1.74
C GLY A 337 -10.98 -11.38 1.37
N LEU A 338 -11.36 -10.29 2.03
CA LEU A 338 -12.56 -9.53 1.69
C LEU A 338 -12.37 -8.73 0.39
N PRO A 339 -13.43 -8.51 -0.40
CA PRO A 339 -13.36 -7.65 -1.57
C PRO A 339 -13.15 -6.19 -1.17
N GLY A 340 -12.48 -5.42 -2.02
CA GLY A 340 -12.27 -4.00 -1.83
C GLY A 340 -12.28 -3.23 -3.14
N THR A 341 -12.62 -1.94 -3.09
CA THR A 341 -12.60 -1.06 -4.26
C THR A 341 -11.67 0.11 -4.02
N ALA A 342 -10.72 0.31 -4.93
CA ALA A 342 -9.84 1.47 -4.94
C ALA A 342 -10.14 2.35 -6.15
N ILE A 343 -10.52 3.59 -5.93
CA ILE A 343 -10.86 4.58 -6.97
C ILE A 343 -9.75 5.62 -7.01
N THR A 344 -9.13 5.81 -8.16
CA THR A 344 -8.09 6.82 -8.34
C THR A 344 -8.54 7.88 -9.32
N LEU A 345 -8.60 9.12 -8.84
CA LEU A 345 -8.82 10.29 -9.69
C LEU A 345 -7.50 10.67 -10.37
N TYR A 346 -7.53 10.85 -11.68
CA TYR A 346 -6.34 11.16 -12.44
C TYR A 346 -6.57 12.26 -13.49
N GLN A 347 -5.49 12.94 -13.86
CA GLN A 347 -5.42 13.90 -14.96
C GLN A 347 -4.53 13.33 -16.08
N PRO A 348 -4.59 13.87 -17.29
CA PRO A 348 -3.70 13.44 -18.38
C PRO A 348 -2.20 13.57 -18.07
N SER A 349 -1.81 14.49 -17.17
CA SER A 349 -0.45 14.64 -16.66
C SER A 349 0.06 13.43 -15.90
N ASP A 350 -0.84 12.63 -15.30
CA ASP A 350 -0.50 11.53 -14.41
C ASP A 350 -0.26 10.21 -15.18
N ASP A 351 -0.29 10.25 -16.53
CA ASP A 351 -0.18 9.05 -17.37
C ASP A 351 1.16 8.30 -17.17
N SER A 352 2.26 9.02 -16.94
CA SER A 352 3.57 8.41 -16.64
C SER A 352 3.53 7.59 -15.38
N ASP A 353 2.94 8.14 -14.31
CA ASP A 353 2.88 7.52 -13.00
C ASP A 353 1.95 6.30 -13.02
N ILE A 354 0.83 6.39 -13.74
CA ILE A 354 -0.07 5.25 -13.95
C ILE A 354 0.66 4.11 -14.67
N ARG A 355 1.44 4.40 -15.71
CA ARG A 355 2.23 3.38 -16.41
C ARG A 355 3.28 2.72 -15.52
N GLU A 356 3.88 3.47 -14.60
CA GLU A 356 4.82 2.88 -13.62
C GLU A 356 4.09 1.97 -12.64
N LEU A 357 2.92 2.36 -12.16
CA LEU A 357 2.08 1.51 -11.32
C LEU A 357 1.63 0.22 -12.07
N GLU A 358 1.33 0.33 -13.35
CA GLU A 358 1.00 -0.85 -14.19
C GLU A 358 2.19 -1.80 -14.37
N LYS A 359 3.42 -1.27 -14.47
CA LYS A 359 4.64 -2.10 -14.49
C LYS A 359 4.85 -2.89 -13.20
N LEU A 360 4.34 -2.39 -12.06
CA LEU A 360 4.33 -3.10 -10.79
C LEU A 360 3.26 -4.22 -10.74
N GLY A 361 2.49 -4.40 -11.82
CA GLY A 361 1.45 -5.43 -11.93
C GLY A 361 0.05 -4.97 -11.49
N ILE A 362 -0.15 -3.68 -11.23
CA ILE A 362 -1.47 -3.12 -10.87
C ILE A 362 -2.32 -3.03 -12.14
N LYS A 363 -3.48 -3.66 -12.11
CA LYS A 363 -4.45 -3.61 -13.21
C LYS A 363 -5.50 -2.55 -12.91
N PHE A 364 -5.64 -1.58 -13.80
CA PHE A 364 -6.65 -0.54 -13.66
C PHE A 364 -7.83 -0.77 -14.61
N THR A 365 -9.04 -0.58 -14.09
CA THR A 365 -10.28 -0.58 -14.89
C THR A 365 -10.73 0.86 -15.09
N PRO A 366 -10.76 1.39 -16.31
CA PRO A 366 -11.21 2.75 -16.57
C PRO A 366 -12.73 2.84 -16.37
N LYS A 367 -13.16 3.71 -15.46
CA LYS A 367 -14.57 3.98 -15.15
C LYS A 367 -14.90 5.45 -15.36
N MET A 368 -16.18 5.74 -15.52
CA MET A 368 -16.73 7.09 -15.53
C MET A 368 -18.06 7.10 -14.76
N VAL A 369 -18.39 8.24 -14.19
CA VAL A 369 -19.74 8.48 -13.67
C VAL A 369 -20.57 9.13 -14.77
N LYS A 370 -21.66 8.47 -15.13
CA LYS A 370 -22.61 8.95 -16.14
C LYS A 370 -24.01 8.52 -15.70
N ASP A 371 -24.98 9.43 -15.83
CA ASP A 371 -26.40 9.18 -15.51
C ASP A 371 -26.62 8.63 -14.07
N GLY A 372 -25.77 9.04 -13.12
CA GLY A 372 -25.88 8.58 -11.72
C GLY A 372 -25.34 7.17 -11.45
N GLU A 373 -24.55 6.58 -12.36
CA GLU A 373 -24.00 5.23 -12.22
C GLU A 373 -22.54 5.16 -12.64
N PHE A 374 -21.81 4.15 -12.12
CA PHE A 374 -20.49 3.80 -12.61
C PHE A 374 -20.59 3.02 -13.91
N GLN A 375 -20.02 3.54 -14.97
CA GLN A 375 -20.01 2.89 -16.29
C GLN A 375 -18.56 2.66 -16.75
N ASP A 376 -18.34 1.55 -17.46
CA ASP A 376 -17.06 1.31 -18.12
C ASP A 376 -16.81 2.37 -19.20
N THR A 377 -15.58 2.83 -19.30
CA THR A 377 -15.18 3.76 -20.31
C THR A 377 -13.97 3.23 -21.09
N TYR A 378 -13.65 3.93 -22.17
CA TYR A 378 -12.50 3.55 -22.97
C TYR A 378 -11.20 3.78 -22.23
N ASP A 379 -10.24 2.87 -22.45
CA ASP A 379 -8.88 3.01 -21.98
C ASP A 379 -8.30 4.41 -22.38
N ARG A 380 -7.52 4.99 -21.46
CA ARG A 380 -6.82 6.26 -21.67
C ARG A 380 -5.93 6.24 -22.91
N ASP A 381 -5.32 5.07 -23.23
CA ASP A 381 -4.42 4.85 -24.36
C ASP A 381 -5.13 4.64 -25.71
N ARG A 382 -6.46 4.66 -25.75
CA ARG A 382 -7.21 4.43 -26.99
C ARG A 382 -6.77 5.34 -28.14
N ARG A 383 -6.38 6.59 -27.84
CA ARG A 383 -5.92 7.53 -28.89
C ARG A 383 -4.49 7.26 -29.32
N ALA A 384 -3.63 6.79 -28.40
CA ALA A 384 -2.25 6.41 -28.68
C ALA A 384 -2.19 5.08 -29.44
N ASN A 385 -3.03 4.11 -29.02
CA ASN A 385 -3.17 2.78 -29.63
C ASN A 385 -4.06 2.78 -30.88
N ARG A 386 -4.72 3.90 -31.19
CA ARG A 386 -5.23 4.08 -32.54
C ARG A 386 -3.99 4.10 -33.43
N GLU A 387 -3.63 2.95 -34.00
CA GLU A 387 -2.73 2.91 -35.14
C GLU A 387 -3.12 4.10 -36.00
N LYS A 388 -2.22 5.06 -36.18
CA LYS A 388 -2.25 5.91 -37.35
C LYS A 388 -2.21 4.86 -38.45
N LYS A 389 -3.39 4.49 -39.01
CA LYS A 389 -3.41 3.88 -40.32
C LYS A 389 -2.61 4.87 -41.13
N GLN A 390 -1.31 4.60 -41.25
CA GLN A 390 -0.51 5.19 -42.31
C GLN A 390 -1.24 4.68 -43.52
N ASP A 391 -2.10 5.52 -44.03
CA ASP A 391 -2.63 5.37 -45.38
C ASP A 391 -1.40 5.37 -46.28
N LYS A 392 -0.78 4.18 -46.43
CA LYS A 392 0.21 3.98 -47.48
C LYS A 392 -0.53 4.23 -48.77
N LEU A 393 -0.44 5.49 -49.22
CA LEU A 393 -0.94 5.86 -50.53
C LEU A 393 -0.26 4.93 -51.52
N ASP A 394 -1.04 4.14 -52.23
CA ASP A 394 -0.56 3.28 -53.33
C ASP A 394 0.27 4.17 -54.27
N ILE A 395 1.31 3.55 -54.90
CA ILE A 395 2.28 4.25 -55.77
C ILE A 395 1.56 5.17 -56.76
N GLU A 396 0.42 4.74 -57.30
CA GLU A 396 -0.41 5.55 -58.20
C GLU A 396 -1.09 6.74 -57.52
N MET A 397 -1.50 6.60 -56.26
CA MET A 397 -2.04 7.70 -55.45
C MET A 397 -0.96 8.72 -55.10
N ILE A 398 0.28 8.26 -54.85
CA ILE A 398 1.44 9.13 -54.66
C ILE A 398 1.69 9.99 -55.90
N GLY A 399 1.53 9.42 -57.10
CA GLY A 399 1.63 10.12 -58.37
C GLY A 399 0.59 11.25 -58.53
N LEU A 400 -0.65 11.00 -58.07
CA LEU A 400 -1.73 12.02 -58.09
C LEU A 400 -1.45 13.19 -57.11
N VAL A 401 -0.86 12.89 -55.94
CA VAL A 401 -0.55 13.91 -54.90
C VAL A 401 0.70 14.71 -55.24
N LYS A 402 1.72 14.08 -55.85
CA LYS A 402 3.02 14.71 -56.16
C LYS A 402 3.05 15.55 -57.45
N LYS A 403 1.98 15.63 -58.22
CA LYS A 403 1.92 16.45 -59.45
C LYS A 403 2.05 17.95 -59.06
N LYS A 404 3.26 18.48 -58.99
CA LYS A 404 3.54 19.91 -58.79
C LYS A 404 3.17 20.67 -60.04
N LYS A 405 2.16 21.56 -59.97
CA LYS A 405 1.92 22.59 -60.97
C LYS A 405 2.45 23.94 -60.50
N LYS A 406 3.12 24.70 -61.40
CA LYS A 406 3.68 26.03 -61.10
C LYS A 406 2.63 27.09 -60.70
N LYS A 407 1.35 26.89 -61.00
CA LYS A 407 0.21 27.74 -60.49
C LYS A 407 -0.91 26.81 -60.00
N VAL A 408 -1.28 26.95 -58.73
CA VAL A 408 -2.34 26.19 -58.08
C VAL A 408 -3.63 27.02 -58.06
N LYS A 409 -4.67 26.56 -58.78
CA LYS A 409 -5.99 27.21 -58.73
C LYS A 409 -6.69 26.94 -57.38
N PRO A 410 -7.55 27.89 -56.87
CA PRO A 410 -8.41 27.65 -55.75
C PRO A 410 -9.20 26.34 -55.90
N GLY A 411 -9.27 25.51 -54.89
CA GLY A 411 -9.96 24.22 -54.92
C GLY A 411 -9.10 23.00 -55.37
N TYR A 412 -7.84 23.20 -55.76
CA TYR A 412 -6.95 22.09 -56.19
C TYR A 412 -6.77 21.00 -55.13
N LYS A 413 -6.63 21.39 -53.87
CA LYS A 413 -6.53 20.41 -52.75
C LYS A 413 -7.80 19.54 -52.62
N LYS A 414 -9.00 20.17 -52.78
CA LYS A 414 -10.27 19.43 -52.75
C LYS A 414 -10.39 18.46 -53.93
N LYS A 415 -9.92 18.84 -55.16
CA LYS A 415 -9.91 17.92 -56.30
C LYS A 415 -8.98 16.72 -56.12
N ILE A 416 -7.80 16.93 -55.56
CA ILE A 416 -6.90 15.81 -55.24
C ILE A 416 -7.54 14.89 -54.20
N GLN A 417 -8.07 15.48 -53.12
CA GLN A 417 -8.73 14.68 -52.07
C GLN A 417 -9.90 13.87 -52.67
N TRP A 418 -10.73 14.49 -53.49
CA TRP A 418 -11.84 13.81 -54.14
C TRP A 418 -11.37 12.64 -55.04
N ALA A 419 -10.33 12.84 -55.85
CA ALA A 419 -9.77 11.80 -56.70
C ALA A 419 -9.18 10.64 -55.92
N VAL A 420 -8.52 10.91 -54.80
CA VAL A 420 -7.99 9.90 -53.86
C VAL A 420 -9.16 9.13 -53.24
N ASP A 421 -10.19 9.81 -52.77
CA ASP A 421 -11.35 9.17 -52.14
C ASP A 421 -12.18 8.34 -53.12
N GLU A 422 -12.32 8.80 -54.35
CA GLU A 422 -12.99 8.03 -55.41
C GLU A 422 -12.22 6.73 -55.75
N LYS A 423 -10.90 6.82 -55.89
CA LYS A 423 -10.07 5.63 -56.15
C LYS A 423 -10.13 4.67 -54.98
N ARG A 424 -10.07 5.14 -53.73
CA ARG A 424 -10.25 4.27 -52.54
C ARG A 424 -11.60 3.55 -52.52
N ARG A 425 -12.68 4.25 -52.89
CA ARG A 425 -14.01 3.62 -53.01
C ARG A 425 -14.05 2.54 -54.10
N LYS A 426 -13.39 2.78 -55.24
CA LYS A 426 -13.29 1.78 -56.31
C LYS A 426 -12.49 0.52 -55.90
N THR A 427 -11.32 0.72 -55.24
CA THR A 427 -10.50 -0.37 -54.75
C THR A 427 -11.26 -1.20 -53.68
N LYS A 428 -11.89 -0.56 -52.70
CA LYS A 428 -12.68 -1.22 -51.69
C LYS A 428 -13.86 -2.01 -52.25
N ARG A 429 -14.52 -1.48 -53.27
CA ARG A 429 -15.59 -2.23 -53.99
C ARG A 429 -15.07 -3.42 -54.76
N ALA A 430 -13.87 -3.34 -55.37
CA ALA A 430 -13.23 -4.44 -56.04
C ALA A 430 -12.81 -5.54 -55.07
N GLU A 431 -12.20 -5.18 -53.90
CA GLU A 431 -11.84 -6.10 -52.85
C GLU A 431 -13.06 -6.86 -52.27
N ASN A 432 -14.13 -6.12 -51.96
CA ASN A 432 -15.37 -6.72 -51.45
C ASN A 432 -16.00 -7.69 -52.48
N ARG A 433 -15.95 -7.33 -53.79
CA ARG A 433 -16.42 -8.26 -54.86
C ARG A 433 -15.54 -9.50 -54.95
N ALA A 434 -14.20 -9.35 -54.87
CA ALA A 434 -13.26 -10.46 -54.90
C ALA A 434 -13.48 -11.39 -53.69
N ARG A 435 -13.65 -10.80 -52.47
CA ARG A 435 -13.96 -11.53 -51.26
C ARG A 435 -15.27 -12.32 -51.37
N GLY A 436 -16.33 -11.69 -51.84
CA GLY A 436 -17.63 -12.36 -52.05
C GLY A 436 -17.57 -13.47 -53.11
N ARG A 437 -16.71 -13.34 -54.15
CA ARG A 437 -16.46 -14.42 -55.10
C ARG A 437 -15.69 -15.59 -54.47
N ALA A 438 -14.67 -15.29 -53.65
CA ALA A 438 -13.90 -16.31 -52.93
C ALA A 438 -14.78 -17.11 -51.95
N GLU A 439 -15.62 -16.42 -51.17
CA GLU A 439 -16.58 -17.04 -50.25
C GLU A 439 -17.60 -17.95 -50.94
N ARG A 440 -18.11 -17.52 -52.13
CA ARG A 440 -19.02 -18.35 -52.93
C ARG A 440 -18.31 -19.56 -53.54
N LYS A 441 -17.03 -19.42 -53.92
CA LYS A 441 -16.22 -20.53 -54.45
C LYS A 441 -15.92 -21.55 -53.38
N ALA A 442 -15.56 -21.08 -52.15
CA ALA A 442 -15.33 -21.94 -50.99
C ALA A 442 -16.61 -22.74 -50.63
N LYS A 443 -17.79 -22.07 -50.60
CA LYS A 443 -19.07 -22.76 -50.33
C LYS A 443 -19.47 -23.80 -51.39
N ARG A 444 -18.98 -23.68 -52.63
CA ARG A 444 -19.22 -24.70 -53.71
C ARG A 444 -18.27 -25.89 -53.67
N GLN A 445 -17.19 -25.83 -52.90
CA GLN A 445 -16.23 -26.94 -52.77
C GLN A 445 -16.49 -27.77 -51.51
N THR A 446 -17.44 -27.35 -50.66
CA THR A 446 -17.85 -28.03 -49.43
C THR A 446 -19.18 -28.80 -49.60
N PHE A 447 -19.71 -28.88 -50.79
CA PHE A 447 -20.80 -29.75 -51.23
C PHE A 447 -20.22 -30.69 -52.35
#